data_832b60194c42ad891aa70f1e5f8d1649
#
_entry.id   832b60194c42ad891aa70f1e5f8d1649
#
_cell.length_a   1.000
_cell.length_b   1.000
_cell.length_c   1.000
_cell.angle_alpha   90.00
_cell.angle_beta   90.00
_cell.angle_gamma   90.00
#
_symmetry.space_group_name_H-M   'P 1'
#
loop_
_entity.id
_entity.type
_entity.pdbx_description
1 polymer ?
#
loop_
_entity_poly.entity_id
_entity_poly.type
_entity_poly.pdbx_seq_one_letter_code
_entity_poly.pdbx_strand_id
1 'polypeptide(L)'
;MRRQVRSGTVRAMEGEDGYFGERIAATYDDPSSELVEPGVVDVLAELAGGGRALELGIGTGRIALPLAQRGVPVHGIDLSRAMVARLRAKPGGDAIGVTVGDFATTTVHGTFTLAYLVVNTIMNLTTQEEQVACFGNIAAHLEPGGCFLIEVMVPDLRRLPPGQNVVPFHVSQQRAGFDVYDVATQAMSSHHITFVDGRGEHLSIPFRYVWPAELDLMAQLAGLRLRDRWGGWGREPFTSQSRQHVSIWEKPTG
;
A
#
# COMPACT_ATOMS: atom_id res chain seq x y z
N MET A 1 -3.98 -15.02 42.05
CA MET A 1 -2.76 -14.24 41.87
C MET A 1 -2.59 -14.01 40.37
N ARG A 2 -3.17 -12.91 39.83
CA ARG A 2 -3.11 -12.58 38.39
C ARG A 2 -1.81 -11.82 38.13
N ARG A 3 -0.87 -12.44 37.41
CA ARG A 3 0.32 -11.75 36.88
C ARG A 3 -0.14 -10.82 35.77
N GLN A 4 -0.04 -9.52 36.04
CA GLN A 4 -0.13 -8.48 35.02
C GLN A 4 1.07 -8.66 34.07
N VAL A 5 0.81 -9.12 32.85
CA VAL A 5 1.77 -9.04 31.75
C VAL A 5 1.89 -7.56 31.41
N ARG A 6 3.02 -6.95 31.71
CA ARG A 6 3.33 -5.59 31.27
C ARG A 6 3.41 -5.62 29.75
N SER A 7 2.49 -4.93 29.11
CA SER A 7 2.58 -4.54 27.71
C SER A 7 3.90 -3.78 27.52
N GLY A 8 4.88 -4.45 26.94
CA GLY A 8 6.07 -3.79 26.44
C GLY A 8 5.66 -2.93 25.25
N THR A 9 5.61 -1.63 25.45
CA THR A 9 5.44 -0.64 24.40
C THR A 9 6.57 -0.87 23.42
N VAL A 10 6.27 -1.40 22.23
CA VAL A 10 7.19 -1.43 21.10
C VAL A 10 7.46 0.04 20.79
N ARG A 11 8.68 0.48 21.09
CA ARG A 11 9.12 1.84 20.78
C ARG A 11 9.14 1.92 19.26
N ALA A 12 8.17 2.62 18.68
CA ALA A 12 8.15 2.96 17.27
C ALA A 12 9.51 3.59 16.94
N MET A 13 10.19 3.05 15.92
CA MET A 13 11.34 3.73 15.31
C MET A 13 10.76 4.84 14.43
N GLU A 14 10.27 5.90 15.05
CA GLU A 14 9.84 7.12 14.39
C GLU A 14 11.09 7.92 14.01
N GLY A 15 11.64 7.61 12.83
CA GLY A 15 12.51 8.51 12.10
C GLY A 15 11.67 9.34 11.11
N GLU A 16 12.24 10.38 10.51
CA GLU A 16 11.59 11.22 9.49
C GLU A 16 11.07 10.40 8.28
N ASP A 17 11.59 9.19 8.06
CA ASP A 17 11.25 8.25 6.97
C ASP A 17 10.16 7.22 7.38
N GLY A 18 9.54 7.35 8.56
CA GLY A 18 8.57 6.39 9.07
C GLY A 18 9.16 4.98 9.21
N TYR A 19 8.38 3.94 8.90
CA TYR A 19 8.82 2.54 8.98
C TYR A 19 9.73 2.11 7.83
N PHE A 20 9.70 2.81 6.69
CA PHE A 20 10.44 2.46 5.46
C PHE A 20 11.77 3.22 5.35
N GLY A 21 12.49 3.42 6.46
CA GLY A 21 13.80 4.03 6.50
C GLY A 21 14.91 3.20 5.83
N GLU A 22 16.15 3.66 5.92
CA GLU A 22 17.31 3.13 5.19
C GLU A 22 17.47 1.59 5.33
N ARG A 23 17.18 1.03 6.51
CA ARG A 23 17.30 -0.42 6.74
C ARG A 23 16.38 -1.23 5.82
N ILE A 24 15.13 -0.80 5.63
CA ILE A 24 14.17 -1.47 4.74
C ILE A 24 14.47 -1.12 3.29
N ALA A 25 14.76 0.14 3.00
CA ALA A 25 15.08 0.59 1.65
C ALA A 25 16.27 -0.17 1.04
N ALA A 26 17.26 -0.57 1.87
CA ALA A 26 18.46 -1.28 1.43
C ALA A 26 18.17 -2.65 0.79
N THR A 27 17.12 -3.35 1.25
CA THR A 27 16.77 -4.72 0.82
C THR A 27 15.42 -4.80 0.12
N TYR A 28 14.75 -3.66 -0.10
CA TYR A 28 13.37 -3.63 -0.61
C TYR A 28 13.25 -4.22 -2.02
N ASP A 29 14.27 -4.04 -2.84
CA ASP A 29 14.30 -4.52 -4.23
C ASP A 29 15.04 -5.86 -4.39
N ASP A 30 15.34 -6.57 -3.31
CA ASP A 30 15.98 -7.88 -3.42
C ASP A 30 15.16 -8.82 -4.31
N PRO A 31 15.79 -9.62 -5.18
CA PRO A 31 15.10 -10.55 -6.09
C PRO A 31 14.19 -11.56 -5.39
N SER A 32 14.39 -11.77 -4.09
CA SER A 32 13.54 -12.61 -3.23
C SER A 32 12.33 -11.87 -2.68
N SER A 33 12.27 -10.53 -2.83
CA SER A 33 11.09 -9.75 -2.50
C SER A 33 10.01 -9.98 -3.56
N GLU A 34 8.73 -9.96 -3.16
CA GLU A 34 7.61 -10.20 -4.06
C GLU A 34 7.71 -9.32 -5.30
N LEU A 35 7.73 -9.98 -6.46
CA LEU A 35 7.73 -9.31 -7.76
C LEU A 35 6.39 -8.63 -8.00
N VAL A 36 6.41 -7.55 -8.77
CA VAL A 36 5.20 -6.94 -9.31
C VAL A 36 4.42 -7.99 -10.08
N GLU A 37 3.14 -8.17 -9.76
CA GLU A 37 2.30 -9.13 -10.48
C GLU A 37 2.24 -8.80 -11.98
N PRO A 38 2.22 -9.83 -12.87
CA PRO A 38 2.04 -9.62 -14.30
C PRO A 38 0.76 -8.84 -14.58
N GLY A 39 0.81 -7.90 -15.53
CA GLY A 39 -0.35 -7.11 -15.94
C GLY A 39 -0.58 -5.80 -15.18
N VAL A 40 0.05 -5.59 -14.02
CA VAL A 40 -0.10 -4.34 -13.24
C VAL A 40 0.16 -3.11 -14.09
N VAL A 41 1.32 -3.07 -14.75
CA VAL A 41 1.74 -1.92 -15.55
C VAL A 41 0.82 -1.70 -16.76
N ASP A 42 0.35 -2.79 -17.38
CA ASP A 42 -0.55 -2.71 -18.54
C ASP A 42 -1.92 -2.13 -18.16
N VAL A 43 -2.47 -2.59 -17.02
CA VAL A 43 -3.76 -2.07 -16.49
C VAL A 43 -3.62 -0.60 -16.10
N LEU A 44 -2.55 -0.21 -15.42
CA LEU A 44 -2.32 1.19 -15.04
C LEU A 44 -2.13 2.09 -16.26
N ALA A 45 -1.40 1.65 -17.29
CA ALA A 45 -1.22 2.39 -18.53
C ALA A 45 -2.56 2.58 -19.29
N GLU A 46 -3.38 1.51 -19.35
CA GLU A 46 -4.73 1.57 -19.94
C GLU A 46 -5.61 2.60 -19.19
N LEU A 47 -5.64 2.54 -17.85
CA LEU A 47 -6.44 3.45 -17.04
C LEU A 47 -5.97 4.91 -17.09
N ALA A 48 -4.65 5.13 -17.23
CA ALA A 48 -4.11 6.47 -17.42
C ALA A 48 -4.57 7.11 -18.74
N GLY A 49 -4.89 6.28 -19.76
CA GLY A 49 -5.50 6.75 -21.02
C GLY A 49 -4.68 7.82 -21.76
N GLY A 50 -3.34 7.82 -21.59
CA GLY A 50 -2.44 8.85 -22.12
C GLY A 50 -2.32 10.12 -21.25
N GLY A 51 -3.05 10.22 -20.14
CA GLY A 51 -2.92 11.28 -19.16
C GLY A 51 -1.85 11.00 -18.09
N ARG A 52 -1.82 11.84 -17.05
CA ARG A 52 -0.84 11.76 -15.96
C ARG A 52 -1.31 10.79 -14.86
N ALA A 53 -0.37 10.05 -14.30
CA ALA A 53 -0.62 9.16 -13.16
C ALA A 53 0.04 9.68 -11.87
N LEU A 54 -0.65 9.52 -10.73
CA LEU A 54 -0.15 9.83 -9.38
C LEU A 54 -0.02 8.53 -8.59
N GLU A 55 1.21 8.17 -8.23
CA GLU A 55 1.49 7.01 -7.36
C GLU A 55 1.63 7.48 -5.91
N LEU A 56 0.88 6.85 -5.01
CA LEU A 56 0.94 7.08 -3.58
C LEU A 56 1.78 5.99 -2.92
N GLY A 57 2.82 6.40 -2.19
CA GLY A 57 3.84 5.47 -1.70
C GLY A 57 4.71 4.95 -2.83
N ILE A 58 5.29 5.86 -3.65
CA ILE A 58 6.08 5.47 -4.85
C ILE A 58 7.28 4.60 -4.52
N GLY A 59 7.80 4.68 -3.29
CA GLY A 59 8.92 3.87 -2.82
C GLY A 59 10.14 3.96 -3.72
N THR A 60 10.67 2.78 -4.07
CA THR A 60 11.83 2.65 -4.96
C THR A 60 11.48 2.72 -6.44
N GLY A 61 10.22 3.05 -6.79
CA GLY A 61 9.75 3.20 -8.17
C GLY A 61 9.52 1.87 -8.90
N ARG A 62 9.22 0.79 -8.16
CA ARG A 62 9.01 -0.55 -8.72
C ARG A 62 7.90 -0.57 -9.79
N ILE A 63 6.86 0.25 -9.62
CA ILE A 63 5.75 0.41 -10.56
C ILE A 63 5.97 1.64 -11.45
N ALA A 64 6.34 2.78 -10.86
CA ALA A 64 6.50 4.05 -11.58
C ALA A 64 7.47 3.96 -12.75
N LEU A 65 8.63 3.30 -12.56
CA LEU A 65 9.64 3.21 -13.61
C LEU A 65 9.15 2.46 -14.86
N PRO A 66 8.62 1.22 -14.76
CA PRO A 66 8.08 0.54 -15.94
C PRO A 66 6.84 1.24 -16.51
N LEU A 67 6.01 1.92 -15.69
CA LEU A 67 4.87 2.68 -16.18
C LEU A 67 5.33 3.92 -16.99
N ALA A 68 6.35 4.63 -16.52
CA ALA A 68 6.97 5.73 -17.25
C ALA A 68 7.60 5.28 -18.58
N GLN A 69 8.20 4.07 -18.62
CA GLN A 69 8.72 3.47 -19.85
C GLN A 69 7.62 3.16 -20.89
N ARG A 70 6.36 3.00 -20.44
CA ARG A 70 5.17 2.90 -21.32
C ARG A 70 4.67 4.26 -21.81
N GLY A 71 5.36 5.35 -21.49
CA GLY A 71 5.01 6.70 -21.90
C GLY A 71 3.98 7.40 -21.02
N VAL A 72 3.63 6.86 -19.86
CA VAL A 72 2.74 7.50 -18.90
C VAL A 72 3.55 8.47 -18.03
N PRO A 73 3.24 9.79 -18.01
CA PRO A 73 3.89 10.73 -17.10
C PRO A 73 3.48 10.43 -15.65
N VAL A 74 4.44 9.99 -14.83
CA VAL A 74 4.20 9.62 -13.42
C VAL A 74 4.71 10.70 -12.50
N HIS A 75 3.93 11.03 -11.47
CA HIS A 75 4.37 11.75 -10.28
C HIS A 75 4.13 10.87 -9.05
N GLY A 76 5.04 10.89 -8.08
CA GLY A 76 4.90 10.09 -6.86
C GLY A 76 4.89 10.93 -5.60
N ILE A 77 4.24 10.39 -4.57
CA ILE A 77 4.35 10.89 -3.19
C ILE A 77 4.93 9.76 -2.35
N ASP A 78 5.93 10.05 -1.52
CA ASP A 78 6.45 9.10 -0.53
C ASP A 78 6.96 9.84 0.70
N LEU A 79 6.74 9.27 1.87
CA LEU A 79 7.24 9.82 3.12
C LEU A 79 8.75 9.56 3.28
N SER A 80 9.23 8.41 2.79
CA SER A 80 10.60 7.93 2.99
C SER A 80 11.57 8.53 1.98
N ARG A 81 12.47 9.39 2.47
CA ARG A 81 13.60 9.91 1.69
C ARG A 81 14.56 8.81 1.27
N ALA A 82 14.73 7.77 2.11
CA ALA A 82 15.57 6.63 1.82
C ALA A 82 15.04 5.82 0.62
N MET A 83 13.73 5.58 0.56
CA MET A 83 13.08 4.93 -0.58
C MET A 83 13.23 5.76 -1.86
N VAL A 84 12.98 7.07 -1.78
CA VAL A 84 13.12 8.00 -2.91
C VAL A 84 14.57 8.05 -3.39
N ALA A 85 15.55 8.00 -2.50
CA ALA A 85 16.97 7.95 -2.89
C ALA A 85 17.29 6.68 -3.69
N ARG A 86 16.69 5.53 -3.35
CA ARG A 86 16.80 4.29 -4.15
C ARG A 86 16.17 4.41 -5.53
N LEU A 87 15.00 5.06 -5.62
CA LEU A 87 14.40 5.38 -6.92
C LEU A 87 15.34 6.22 -7.77
N ARG A 88 15.91 7.31 -7.20
CA ARG A 88 16.83 8.20 -7.91
C ARG A 88 18.10 7.51 -8.42
N ALA A 89 18.55 6.48 -7.73
CA ALA A 89 19.72 5.70 -8.14
C ALA A 89 19.45 4.75 -9.33
N LYS A 90 18.20 4.57 -9.74
CA LYS A 90 17.83 3.69 -10.85
C LYS A 90 17.79 4.43 -12.19
N PRO A 91 18.07 3.76 -13.31
CA PRO A 91 17.94 4.35 -14.65
C PRO A 91 16.52 4.90 -14.87
N GLY A 92 16.42 6.19 -15.24
CA GLY A 92 15.15 6.89 -15.45
C GLY A 92 14.51 7.42 -14.16
N GLY A 93 15.05 7.11 -12.97
CA GLY A 93 14.51 7.57 -11.69
C GLY A 93 14.52 9.09 -11.54
N ASP A 94 15.54 9.77 -12.07
CA ASP A 94 15.64 11.25 -12.01
C ASP A 94 14.55 11.96 -12.82
N ALA A 95 14.00 11.30 -13.83
CA ALA A 95 12.93 11.86 -14.68
C ALA A 95 11.55 11.80 -14.03
N ILE A 96 11.35 10.99 -12.98
CA ILE A 96 10.08 10.87 -12.29
C ILE A 96 9.94 11.97 -11.25
N GLY A 97 8.88 12.79 -11.34
CA GLY A 97 8.55 13.77 -10.30
C GLY A 97 8.21 13.09 -8.97
N VAL A 98 8.81 13.52 -7.87
CA VAL A 98 8.47 13.01 -6.52
C VAL A 98 8.33 14.16 -5.53
N THR A 99 7.26 14.13 -4.76
CA THR A 99 7.05 15.00 -3.61
C THR A 99 7.22 14.16 -2.33
N VAL A 100 8.13 14.57 -1.45
CA VAL A 100 8.32 13.90 -0.16
C VAL A 100 7.25 14.40 0.80
N GLY A 101 6.45 13.48 1.34
CA GLY A 101 5.37 13.78 2.27
C GLY A 101 4.41 12.62 2.49
N ASP A 102 3.50 12.80 3.42
CA ASP A 102 2.42 11.86 3.72
C ASP A 102 1.35 11.92 2.62
N PHE A 103 1.13 10.81 1.92
CA PHE A 103 0.18 10.76 0.81
C PHE A 103 -1.28 10.92 1.23
N ALA A 104 -1.61 10.79 2.52
CA ALA A 104 -2.96 11.10 3.01
C ALA A 104 -3.29 12.60 2.92
N THR A 105 -2.28 13.48 2.98
CA THR A 105 -2.49 14.92 3.13
C THR A 105 -1.65 15.80 2.19
N THR A 106 -0.56 15.25 1.64
CA THR A 106 0.33 16.02 0.75
C THR A 106 -0.36 16.36 -0.56
N THR A 107 -0.35 17.64 -0.91
CA THR A 107 -0.86 18.12 -2.19
C THR A 107 0.28 18.24 -3.21
N VAL A 108 -0.02 17.92 -4.47
CA VAL A 108 0.90 18.08 -5.60
C VAL A 108 0.28 18.96 -6.68
N HIS A 109 1.11 19.58 -7.50
CA HIS A 109 0.62 20.49 -8.52
C HIS A 109 0.04 19.76 -9.74
N GLY A 110 -1.13 20.22 -10.18
CA GLY A 110 -1.85 19.72 -11.35
C GLY A 110 -2.87 18.65 -11.03
N THR A 111 -3.49 18.11 -12.08
CA THR A 111 -4.50 17.07 -12.00
C THR A 111 -4.04 15.80 -12.72
N PHE A 112 -4.72 14.69 -12.45
CA PHE A 112 -4.34 13.37 -12.90
C PHE A 112 -5.55 12.61 -13.44
N THR A 113 -5.34 11.81 -14.47
CA THR A 113 -6.35 10.90 -14.98
C THR A 113 -6.39 9.60 -14.18
N LEU A 114 -5.26 9.26 -13.52
CA LEU A 114 -5.14 8.08 -12.67
C LEU A 114 -4.41 8.45 -11.39
N ALA A 115 -4.94 8.01 -10.25
CA ALA A 115 -4.18 7.88 -9.01
C ALA A 115 -4.21 6.42 -8.57
N TYR A 116 -3.14 5.91 -7.92
CA TYR A 116 -3.13 4.51 -7.51
C TYR A 116 -2.30 4.25 -6.26
N LEU A 117 -2.75 3.22 -5.53
CA LEU A 117 -2.11 2.56 -4.39
C LEU A 117 -2.08 1.06 -4.68
N VAL A 118 -0.90 0.47 -4.69
CA VAL A 118 -0.73 -0.97 -4.92
C VAL A 118 0.09 -1.60 -3.79
N VAL A 119 0.16 -2.93 -3.77
CA VAL A 119 0.93 -3.70 -2.77
C VAL A 119 0.50 -3.33 -1.33
N ASN A 120 -0.82 -3.33 -1.10
CA ASN A 120 -1.41 -3.05 0.23
C ASN A 120 -1.08 -1.67 0.82
N THR A 121 -0.55 -0.72 0.06
CA THR A 121 -0.01 0.56 0.58
C THR A 121 -1.04 1.38 1.37
N ILE A 122 -2.35 1.26 1.08
CA ILE A 122 -3.40 1.92 1.88
C ILE A 122 -3.36 1.52 3.37
N MET A 123 -2.90 0.32 3.68
CA MET A 123 -2.82 -0.20 5.04
C MET A 123 -1.72 0.47 5.89
N ASN A 124 -0.77 1.18 5.26
CA ASN A 124 0.25 1.98 5.96
C ASN A 124 -0.36 3.19 6.67
N LEU A 125 -1.55 3.63 6.27
CA LEU A 125 -2.36 4.59 7.01
C LEU A 125 -3.03 3.85 8.17
N THR A 126 -2.55 4.08 9.37
CA THR A 126 -2.85 3.25 10.54
C THR A 126 -4.13 3.65 11.28
N THR A 127 -4.77 4.72 10.85
CA THR A 127 -6.08 5.16 11.36
C THR A 127 -7.13 5.24 10.26
N GLN A 128 -8.41 5.18 10.64
CA GLN A 128 -9.52 5.34 9.71
C GLN A 128 -9.54 6.76 9.14
N GLU A 129 -9.25 7.73 9.98
CA GLU A 129 -9.20 9.15 9.63
C GLU A 129 -8.17 9.43 8.54
N GLU A 130 -6.97 8.83 8.64
CA GLU A 130 -5.93 8.95 7.61
C GLU A 130 -6.38 8.31 6.30
N GLN A 131 -7.00 7.13 6.34
CA GLN A 131 -7.52 6.48 5.14
C GLN A 131 -8.63 7.29 4.47
N VAL A 132 -9.55 7.88 5.25
CA VAL A 132 -10.60 8.81 4.74
C VAL A 132 -9.95 10.06 4.13
N ALA A 133 -8.97 10.65 4.82
CA ALA A 133 -8.25 11.84 4.34
C ALA A 133 -7.54 11.56 3.00
N CYS A 134 -6.95 10.38 2.84
CA CYS A 134 -6.33 9.94 1.58
C CYS A 134 -7.32 9.97 0.41
N PHE A 135 -8.54 9.42 0.58
CA PHE A 135 -9.56 9.46 -0.46
C PHE A 135 -9.96 10.89 -0.82
N GLY A 136 -10.13 11.77 0.18
CA GLY A 136 -10.44 13.18 -0.04
C GLY A 136 -9.31 13.92 -0.77
N ASN A 137 -8.06 13.68 -0.38
CA ASN A 137 -6.88 14.24 -1.02
C ASN A 137 -6.80 13.81 -2.49
N ILE A 138 -7.00 12.53 -2.77
CA ILE A 138 -6.94 12.01 -4.15
C ILE A 138 -8.10 12.53 -5.00
N ALA A 139 -9.31 12.58 -4.47
CA ALA A 139 -10.44 13.14 -5.21
C ALA A 139 -10.22 14.60 -5.65
N ALA A 140 -9.48 15.38 -4.86
CA ALA A 140 -9.10 16.75 -5.21
C ALA A 140 -8.07 16.80 -6.38
N HIS A 141 -7.22 15.77 -6.50
CA HIS A 141 -6.20 15.68 -7.56
C HIS A 141 -6.70 15.03 -8.85
N LEU A 142 -7.82 14.31 -8.82
CA LEU A 142 -8.37 13.68 -10.03
C LEU A 142 -9.10 14.69 -10.92
N GLU A 143 -8.93 14.52 -12.23
CA GLU A 143 -9.78 15.15 -13.24
C GLU A 143 -11.18 14.55 -13.21
N PRO A 144 -12.22 15.28 -13.65
CA PRO A 144 -13.52 14.66 -13.94
C PRO A 144 -13.34 13.48 -14.92
N GLY A 145 -13.89 12.32 -14.58
CA GLY A 145 -13.65 11.05 -15.31
C GLY A 145 -12.35 10.33 -14.95
N GLY A 146 -11.48 10.94 -14.14
CA GLY A 146 -10.27 10.31 -13.64
C GLY A 146 -10.57 9.22 -12.60
N CYS A 147 -9.65 8.26 -12.47
CA CYS A 147 -9.82 7.08 -11.65
C CYS A 147 -8.86 7.01 -10.46
N PHE A 148 -9.34 6.47 -9.34
CA PHE A 148 -8.52 6.04 -8.22
C PHE A 148 -8.52 4.52 -8.15
N LEU A 149 -7.35 3.89 -8.21
CA LEU A 149 -7.18 2.45 -8.13
C LEU A 149 -6.48 2.07 -6.83
N ILE A 150 -7.02 1.07 -6.13
CA ILE A 150 -6.36 0.43 -4.98
C ILE A 150 -6.28 -1.07 -5.22
N GLU A 151 -5.08 -1.64 -5.04
CA GLU A 151 -4.89 -3.07 -4.86
C GLU A 151 -4.54 -3.33 -3.40
N VAL A 152 -5.34 -4.20 -2.77
CA VAL A 152 -5.18 -4.53 -1.35
C VAL A 152 -5.72 -5.93 -1.04
N MET A 153 -5.14 -6.57 -0.04
CA MET A 153 -5.60 -7.86 0.47
C MET A 153 -7.00 -7.77 1.09
N VAL A 154 -7.76 -8.84 1.00
CA VAL A 154 -8.95 -9.04 1.82
C VAL A 154 -8.52 -9.63 3.16
N PRO A 155 -8.89 -9.01 4.31
CA PRO A 155 -8.51 -9.53 5.62
C PRO A 155 -8.96 -10.98 5.82
N ASP A 156 -8.01 -11.92 5.98
CA ASP A 156 -8.33 -13.35 6.05
C ASP A 156 -8.62 -13.81 7.50
N LEU A 157 -9.56 -13.12 8.14
CA LEU A 157 -9.97 -13.43 9.51
C LEU A 157 -10.65 -14.80 9.64
N ARG A 158 -11.06 -15.41 8.52
CA ARG A 158 -11.62 -16.79 8.49
C ARG A 158 -10.59 -17.86 8.87
N ARG A 159 -9.30 -17.55 8.81
CA ARG A 159 -8.22 -18.43 9.26
C ARG A 159 -8.01 -18.41 10.77
N LEU A 160 -8.67 -17.50 11.48
CA LEU A 160 -8.53 -17.33 12.91
C LEU A 160 -9.58 -18.18 13.66
N PRO A 161 -9.19 -19.24 14.39
CA PRO A 161 -10.07 -19.90 15.33
C PRO A 161 -10.53 -18.93 16.43
N PRO A 162 -11.69 -19.16 17.06
CA PRO A 162 -12.17 -18.36 18.18
C PRO A 162 -11.09 -18.18 19.27
N GLY A 163 -10.85 -16.95 19.68
CA GLY A 163 -9.85 -16.62 20.70
C GLY A 163 -8.41 -16.52 20.22
N GLN A 164 -8.16 -16.70 18.92
CA GLN A 164 -6.84 -16.47 18.31
C GLN A 164 -6.86 -15.21 17.46
N ASN A 165 -5.69 -14.58 17.34
CA ASN A 165 -5.50 -13.34 16.57
C ASN A 165 -4.20 -13.34 15.74
N VAL A 166 -3.52 -14.48 15.60
CA VAL A 166 -2.24 -14.62 14.91
C VAL A 166 -2.39 -15.50 13.67
N VAL A 167 -2.00 -15.00 12.52
CA VAL A 167 -1.97 -15.76 11.26
C VAL A 167 -0.52 -15.85 10.75
N PRO A 168 0.09 -17.05 10.75
CA PRO A 168 1.40 -17.22 10.11
C PRO A 168 1.25 -17.18 8.59
N PHE A 169 2.17 -16.46 7.93
CA PHE A 169 2.22 -16.40 6.47
C PHE A 169 3.52 -16.98 5.89
N HIS A 170 4.59 -17.10 6.71
CA HIS A 170 5.85 -17.69 6.27
C HIS A 170 6.54 -18.43 7.41
N VAL A 171 7.06 -19.64 7.12
CA VAL A 171 7.93 -20.39 8.05
C VAL A 171 8.99 -21.14 7.23
N SER A 172 10.26 -20.84 7.51
CA SER A 172 11.42 -21.55 6.96
C SER A 172 12.52 -21.60 8.01
N GLN A 173 13.68 -22.22 7.68
CA GLN A 173 14.83 -22.22 8.57
C GLN A 173 15.46 -20.84 8.76
N GLN A 174 15.34 -19.96 7.76
CA GLN A 174 15.95 -18.63 7.78
C GLN A 174 14.97 -17.52 8.12
N ARG A 175 13.67 -17.76 8.03
CA ARG A 175 12.65 -16.70 8.21
C ARG A 175 11.35 -17.24 8.79
N ALA A 176 10.76 -16.48 9.72
CA ALA A 176 9.38 -16.65 10.16
C ALA A 176 8.62 -15.33 9.99
N GLY A 177 7.35 -15.41 9.62
CA GLY A 177 6.48 -14.24 9.48
C GLY A 177 5.06 -14.57 9.91
N PHE A 178 4.44 -13.64 10.64
CA PHE A 178 3.07 -13.75 11.09
C PHE A 178 2.44 -12.37 11.28
N ASP A 179 1.14 -12.30 11.05
CA ASP A 179 0.34 -11.12 11.30
C ASP A 179 -0.46 -11.30 12.60
N VAL A 180 -0.56 -10.22 13.38
CA VAL A 180 -1.38 -10.13 14.58
C VAL A 180 -2.51 -9.15 14.32
N TYR A 181 -3.75 -9.60 14.47
CA TYR A 181 -4.96 -8.83 14.18
C TYR A 181 -5.66 -8.37 15.44
N ASP A 182 -6.13 -7.12 15.47
CA ASP A 182 -7.11 -6.61 16.40
C ASP A 182 -8.40 -6.28 15.64
N VAL A 183 -9.43 -7.09 15.86
CA VAL A 183 -10.72 -6.94 15.14
C VAL A 183 -11.55 -5.76 15.63
N ALA A 184 -11.26 -5.20 16.80
CA ALA A 184 -11.99 -4.07 17.35
C ALA A 184 -11.57 -2.74 16.72
N THR A 185 -10.26 -2.59 16.44
CA THR A 185 -9.67 -1.38 15.89
C THR A 185 -9.26 -1.50 14.43
N GLN A 186 -9.31 -2.72 13.87
CA GLN A 186 -8.73 -3.09 12.59
C GLN A 186 -7.20 -2.88 12.53
N ALA A 187 -6.53 -2.72 13.66
CA ALA A 187 -5.08 -2.71 13.70
C ALA A 187 -4.52 -4.10 13.33
N MET A 188 -3.43 -4.10 12.61
CA MET A 188 -2.65 -5.28 12.27
C MET A 188 -1.17 -4.98 12.47
N SER A 189 -0.43 -5.94 13.02
CA SER A 189 1.03 -5.86 13.07
C SER A 189 1.62 -7.02 12.30
N SER A 190 2.43 -6.73 11.29
CA SER A 190 3.15 -7.75 10.53
C SER A 190 4.53 -7.94 11.12
N HIS A 191 4.81 -9.15 11.58
CA HIS A 191 6.06 -9.52 12.26
C HIS A 191 6.92 -10.37 11.32
N HIS A 192 8.15 -9.92 11.12
CA HIS A 192 9.16 -10.63 10.33
C HIS A 192 10.35 -10.94 11.24
N ILE A 193 10.73 -12.20 11.30
CA ILE A 193 11.88 -12.68 12.05
C ILE A 193 12.85 -13.32 11.05
N THR A 194 14.06 -12.77 10.92
CA THR A 194 15.12 -13.32 10.09
C THR A 194 16.21 -13.90 10.99
N PHE A 195 16.62 -15.13 10.74
CA PHE A 195 17.67 -15.79 11.51
C PHE A 195 19.02 -15.60 10.80
N VAL A 196 19.92 -14.87 11.46
CA VAL A 196 21.29 -14.61 10.99
C VAL A 196 22.25 -15.12 12.07
N ASP A 197 23.16 -16.02 11.73
CA ASP A 197 24.17 -16.59 12.65
C ASP A 197 23.58 -17.09 13.98
N GLY A 198 22.41 -17.75 13.92
CA GLY A 198 21.71 -18.28 15.10
C GLY A 198 21.02 -17.24 15.97
N ARG A 199 20.96 -15.99 15.52
CA ARG A 199 20.23 -14.90 16.19
C ARG A 199 19.02 -14.48 15.36
N GLY A 200 17.88 -14.25 16.03
CA GLY A 200 16.66 -13.73 15.39
C GLY A 200 16.70 -12.20 15.36
N GLU A 201 16.68 -11.61 14.18
CA GLU A 201 16.38 -10.19 13.97
C GLU A 201 14.88 -10.03 13.77
N HIS A 202 14.26 -9.17 14.56
CA HIS A 202 12.82 -8.92 14.53
C HIS A 202 12.49 -7.54 13.97
N LEU A 203 11.59 -7.52 13.00
CA LEU A 203 10.96 -6.31 12.45
C LEU A 203 9.45 -6.44 12.66
N SER A 204 8.82 -5.38 13.16
CA SER A 204 7.37 -5.27 13.26
C SER A 204 6.90 -4.02 12.55
N ILE A 205 5.94 -4.16 11.63
CA ILE A 205 5.36 -3.05 10.86
C ILE A 205 3.89 -2.97 11.22
N PRO A 206 3.40 -1.83 11.72
CA PRO A 206 1.99 -1.63 11.99
C PRO A 206 1.24 -1.31 10.69
N PHE A 207 0.02 -1.81 10.61
CA PHE A 207 -0.93 -1.58 9.54
C PHE A 207 -2.34 -1.39 10.10
N ARG A 208 -3.23 -0.83 9.29
CA ARG A 208 -4.66 -0.93 9.49
C ARG A 208 -5.27 -1.64 8.29
N TYR A 209 -5.81 -2.85 8.51
CA TYR A 209 -6.53 -3.53 7.44
C TYR A 209 -7.88 -2.89 7.19
N VAL A 210 -8.37 -3.01 5.96
CA VAL A 210 -9.60 -2.35 5.53
C VAL A 210 -10.46 -3.31 4.72
N TRP A 211 -11.78 -3.19 4.85
CA TRP A 211 -12.73 -3.97 4.09
C TRP A 211 -13.11 -3.30 2.77
N PRO A 212 -13.42 -4.07 1.70
CA PRO A 212 -13.87 -3.49 0.44
C PRO A 212 -15.06 -2.54 0.58
N ALA A 213 -16.04 -2.90 1.44
CA ALA A 213 -17.20 -2.05 1.70
C ALA A 213 -16.85 -0.76 2.45
N GLU A 214 -15.83 -0.77 3.29
CA GLU A 214 -15.32 0.41 3.97
C GLU A 214 -14.62 1.37 2.99
N LEU A 215 -13.83 0.82 2.06
CA LEU A 215 -13.23 1.62 0.98
C LEU A 215 -14.32 2.27 0.10
N ASP A 216 -15.42 1.57 -0.16
CA ASP A 216 -16.55 2.13 -0.91
C ASP A 216 -17.20 3.32 -0.18
N LEU A 217 -17.34 3.23 1.16
CA LEU A 217 -17.85 4.36 1.96
C LEU A 217 -16.87 5.54 1.94
N MET A 218 -15.55 5.30 2.05
CA MET A 218 -14.54 6.36 1.93
C MET A 218 -14.59 7.02 0.55
N ALA A 219 -14.75 6.24 -0.51
CA ALA A 219 -14.91 6.74 -1.87
C ALA A 219 -16.17 7.61 -2.01
N GLN A 220 -17.31 7.17 -1.46
CA GLN A 220 -18.56 7.96 -1.47
C GLN A 220 -18.40 9.28 -0.71
N LEU A 221 -17.75 9.28 0.45
CA LEU A 221 -17.46 10.50 1.22
C LEU A 221 -16.60 11.48 0.41
N ALA A 222 -15.70 10.97 -0.44
CA ALA A 222 -14.86 11.77 -1.32
C ALA A 222 -15.52 12.14 -2.66
N GLY A 223 -16.79 11.73 -2.89
CA GLY A 223 -17.51 11.98 -4.12
C GLY A 223 -17.14 11.09 -5.30
N LEU A 224 -16.43 9.98 -5.04
CA LEU A 224 -16.07 8.99 -6.04
C LEU A 224 -17.12 7.88 -6.12
N ARG A 225 -17.21 7.19 -7.26
CA ARG A 225 -18.13 6.07 -7.48
C ARG A 225 -17.36 4.83 -7.89
N LEU A 226 -17.69 3.68 -7.30
CA LEU A 226 -17.12 2.40 -7.71
C LEU A 226 -17.45 2.16 -9.19
N ARG A 227 -16.40 1.93 -9.98
CA ARG A 227 -16.47 1.61 -11.40
C ARG A 227 -16.26 0.11 -11.62
N ASP A 228 -15.16 -0.45 -11.10
CA ASP A 228 -14.80 -1.86 -11.26
C ASP A 228 -14.23 -2.42 -9.96
N ARG A 229 -14.39 -3.75 -9.77
CA ARG A 229 -13.70 -4.51 -8.73
C ARG A 229 -13.38 -5.91 -9.22
N TRP A 230 -12.10 -6.25 -9.20
CA TRP A 230 -11.58 -7.54 -9.65
C TRP A 230 -10.91 -8.29 -8.49
N GLY A 231 -10.81 -9.62 -8.60
CA GLY A 231 -10.12 -10.48 -7.63
C GLY A 231 -8.61 -10.48 -7.78
N GLY A 232 -8.08 -9.88 -8.84
CA GLY A 232 -6.66 -9.77 -9.15
C GLY A 232 -6.45 -9.00 -10.47
N TRP A 233 -5.19 -8.90 -10.89
CA TRP A 233 -4.79 -8.11 -12.04
C TRP A 233 -5.18 -8.70 -13.41
N GLY A 234 -5.54 -10.00 -13.45
CA GLY A 234 -6.15 -10.63 -14.63
C GLY A 234 -7.63 -10.30 -14.81
N ARG A 235 -8.19 -9.39 -14.00
CA ARG A 235 -9.60 -8.97 -14.00
C ARG A 235 -10.56 -10.11 -13.67
N GLU A 236 -10.11 -11.08 -12.87
CA GLU A 236 -10.94 -12.16 -12.38
C GLU A 236 -12.11 -11.59 -11.55
N PRO A 237 -13.29 -12.24 -11.56
CA PRO A 237 -14.40 -11.81 -10.72
C PRO A 237 -14.02 -11.76 -9.24
N PHE A 238 -14.32 -10.66 -8.57
CA PHE A 238 -14.20 -10.57 -7.13
C PHE A 238 -15.32 -11.38 -6.46
N THR A 239 -14.93 -12.32 -5.61
CA THR A 239 -15.86 -13.24 -4.94
C THR A 239 -15.54 -13.36 -3.46
N SER A 240 -16.37 -14.08 -2.70
CA SER A 240 -16.13 -14.41 -1.29
C SER A 240 -14.86 -15.26 -1.07
N GLN A 241 -14.25 -15.80 -2.11
CA GLN A 241 -13.01 -16.59 -2.04
C GLN A 241 -11.77 -15.77 -2.43
N SER A 242 -11.95 -14.56 -2.94
CA SER A 242 -10.84 -13.68 -3.30
C SER A 242 -10.03 -13.30 -2.06
N ARG A 243 -8.71 -13.34 -2.19
CA ARG A 243 -7.77 -12.98 -1.12
C ARG A 243 -7.26 -11.56 -1.21
N GLN A 244 -7.42 -10.96 -2.37
CA GLN A 244 -7.09 -9.57 -2.68
C GLN A 244 -8.14 -9.02 -3.62
N HIS A 245 -8.12 -7.73 -3.83
CA HIS A 245 -8.92 -7.09 -4.85
C HIS A 245 -8.22 -5.89 -5.44
N VAL A 246 -8.49 -5.65 -6.71
CA VAL A 246 -8.19 -4.42 -7.43
C VAL A 246 -9.51 -3.68 -7.59
N SER A 247 -9.65 -2.55 -6.91
CA SER A 247 -10.86 -1.72 -6.98
C SER A 247 -10.56 -0.39 -7.63
N ILE A 248 -11.47 0.06 -8.48
CA ILE A 248 -11.35 1.30 -9.24
C ILE A 248 -12.58 2.13 -8.96
N TRP A 249 -12.37 3.34 -8.46
CA TRP A 249 -13.40 4.35 -8.32
C TRP A 249 -13.15 5.49 -9.29
N GLU A 250 -14.21 6.05 -9.83
CA GLU A 250 -14.16 7.13 -10.80
C GLU A 250 -14.72 8.43 -10.21
N LYS A 251 -14.09 9.55 -10.54
CA LYS A 251 -14.63 10.88 -10.26
C LYS A 251 -15.66 11.22 -11.31
N PRO A 252 -16.94 11.46 -10.93
CA PRO A 252 -18.00 11.80 -11.89
C PRO A 252 -17.62 13.02 -12.76
N THR A 253 -18.10 13.02 -13.99
CA THR A 253 -17.88 14.12 -14.96
C THR A 253 -18.81 15.32 -14.77
N GLY A 254 -19.70 15.30 -13.75
CA GLY A 254 -20.67 16.38 -13.46
C GLY A 254 -22.07 16.03 -13.89
#